data_f7385a65c2e932848229f81277396b18
#
_entry.id   f7385a65c2e932848229f81277396b18
#
_cell.length_a   1.000
_cell.length_b   1.000
_cell.length_c   1.000
_cell.angle_alpha   90.00
_cell.angle_beta   90.00
_cell.angle_gamma   90.00
#
_symmetry.space_group_name_H-M   'P 1'
#
loop_
_entity.id
_entity.type
_entity.pdbx_description
1 polymer ?
#
loop_
_entity_poly.entity_id
_entity_poly.type
_entity_poly.pdbx_seq_one_letter_code
_entity_poly.pdbx_strand_id
1 'polypeptide(L)'
;MISTDSSNLNSSQVSILVFGAHPDDIEYGCGAVVASETMSGRSVHLVVCSRGEAGTNGTPEQREAESTDAARILGASIEFLELDGDAHLEMRVEHAIRFARIIRRLRPQTVLATTCMENQHPDHSRLGQLVRDAARIARYGGMKELLDQEAHAIEQLLYYAVTPEAVPRDINPIFIDISAPDVMSRWTSAMEAHKSQAATRNYIDLQLTRASLFGAQAGVEFATALYPNDPLVFGSLAQTGKGARRF
;
A
#
# COMPACT_ATOMS: atom_id res chain seq x y z
N MET A 1 -49.45 -10.62 2.58
CA MET A 1 -48.11 -10.83 3.17
C MET A 1 -47.22 -11.34 2.04
N ILE A 2 -46.46 -10.45 1.43
CA ILE A 2 -45.46 -10.77 0.41
C ILE A 2 -44.14 -10.31 1.02
N SER A 3 -43.35 -11.29 1.45
CA SER A 3 -41.99 -11.09 1.93
C SER A 3 -41.12 -10.79 0.72
N THR A 4 -40.65 -9.55 0.60
CA THR A 4 -39.61 -9.19 -0.35
C THR A 4 -38.25 -9.40 0.34
N ASP A 5 -37.70 -10.57 0.10
CA ASP A 5 -36.33 -10.91 0.46
C ASP A 5 -35.39 -10.18 -0.52
N SER A 6 -35.00 -8.99 -0.15
CA SER A 6 -33.93 -8.25 -0.83
C SER A 6 -32.60 -8.74 -0.30
N SER A 7 -32.10 -9.82 -0.88
CA SER A 7 -30.70 -10.22 -0.74
C SER A 7 -29.80 -9.11 -1.31
N ASN A 8 -29.42 -8.17 -0.44
CA ASN A 8 -28.35 -7.22 -0.67
C ASN A 8 -27.08 -8.01 -0.97
N LEU A 9 -26.66 -8.00 -2.22
CA LEU A 9 -25.29 -8.25 -2.60
C LEU A 9 -24.44 -7.16 -1.92
N ASN A 10 -23.96 -7.43 -0.74
CA ASN A 10 -22.90 -6.65 -0.09
C ASN A 10 -21.70 -6.68 -1.03
N SER A 11 -21.52 -5.61 -1.82
CA SER A 11 -20.22 -5.30 -2.39
C SER A 11 -19.28 -5.14 -1.20
N SER A 12 -18.39 -6.12 -1.00
CA SER A 12 -17.46 -6.14 0.13
C SER A 12 -16.65 -4.85 0.10
N GLN A 13 -16.92 -3.98 1.07
CA GLN A 13 -16.21 -2.72 1.25
C GLN A 13 -14.72 -3.02 1.36
N VAL A 14 -13.89 -2.35 0.57
CA VAL A 14 -12.43 -2.48 0.66
C VAL A 14 -11.98 -1.91 2.00
N SER A 15 -11.27 -2.71 2.80
CA SER A 15 -10.77 -2.27 4.10
C SER A 15 -9.49 -1.43 3.96
N ILE A 16 -8.61 -1.85 3.05
CA ILE A 16 -7.29 -1.25 2.85
C ILE A 16 -7.07 -1.02 1.36
N LEU A 17 -6.68 0.20 1.01
CA LEU A 17 -6.26 0.59 -0.34
C LEU A 17 -4.77 0.89 -0.33
N VAL A 18 -4.01 0.27 -1.23
CA VAL A 18 -2.55 0.42 -1.31
C VAL A 18 -2.16 0.96 -2.68
N PHE A 19 -1.39 2.04 -2.71
CA PHE A 19 -0.86 2.63 -3.93
C PHE A 19 0.63 2.32 -4.09
N GLY A 20 1.03 1.83 -5.27
CA GLY A 20 2.43 1.68 -5.73
C GLY A 20 2.65 2.51 -7.00
N ALA A 21 3.85 3.04 -7.20
CA ALA A 21 4.19 3.77 -8.41
C ALA A 21 4.43 2.81 -9.57
N HIS A 22 5.15 1.73 -9.31
CA HIS A 22 5.56 0.72 -10.30
C HIS A 22 5.12 -0.69 -9.89
N PRO A 23 5.05 -1.62 -10.85
CA PRO A 23 4.93 -3.05 -10.57
C PRO A 23 6.09 -3.51 -9.69
N ASP A 24 5.82 -4.06 -8.51
CA ASP A 24 6.72 -4.58 -7.46
C ASP A 24 6.85 -3.72 -6.19
N ASP A 25 6.58 -2.42 -6.24
CA ASP A 25 6.73 -1.51 -5.09
C ASP A 25 5.99 -1.96 -3.85
N ILE A 26 4.76 -2.44 -4.04
CA ILE A 26 3.87 -2.85 -2.94
C ILE A 26 4.42 -4.11 -2.29
N GLU A 27 4.82 -5.08 -3.08
CA GLU A 27 5.37 -6.35 -2.63
C GLU A 27 6.66 -6.15 -1.85
N TYR A 28 7.57 -5.33 -2.37
CA TYR A 28 8.85 -5.03 -1.70
C TYR A 28 8.69 -4.08 -0.52
N GLY A 29 7.72 -3.15 -0.55
CA GLY A 29 7.57 -2.14 0.49
C GLY A 29 6.69 -2.54 1.67
N CYS A 30 5.55 -3.19 1.40
CA CYS A 30 4.56 -3.54 2.41
C CYS A 30 3.81 -4.86 2.14
N GLY A 31 4.27 -5.70 1.22
CA GLY A 31 3.60 -6.95 0.85
C GLY A 31 3.35 -7.90 2.00
N ALA A 32 4.24 -7.95 3.00
CA ALA A 32 4.03 -8.73 4.22
C ALA A 32 2.83 -8.25 5.04
N VAL A 33 2.61 -6.92 5.10
CA VAL A 33 1.42 -6.34 5.74
C VAL A 33 0.17 -6.72 4.95
N VAL A 34 0.20 -6.60 3.61
CA VAL A 34 -0.91 -7.03 2.75
C VAL A 34 -1.25 -8.50 3.00
N ALA A 35 -0.24 -9.39 3.04
CA ALA A 35 -0.44 -10.82 3.32
C ALA A 35 -1.08 -11.04 4.69
N SER A 36 -0.59 -10.37 5.74
CA SER A 36 -1.14 -10.47 7.10
C SER A 36 -2.60 -10.03 7.17
N GLU A 37 -2.93 -8.90 6.54
CA GLU A 37 -4.27 -8.32 6.55
C GLU A 37 -5.28 -9.18 5.77
N THR A 38 -4.91 -9.67 4.59
CA THR A 38 -5.78 -10.56 3.80
C THR A 38 -6.01 -11.91 4.49
N MET A 39 -4.98 -12.47 5.14
CA MET A 39 -5.11 -13.69 5.94
C MET A 39 -5.99 -13.50 7.17
N SER A 40 -6.06 -12.28 7.69
CA SER A 40 -6.99 -11.89 8.77
C SER A 40 -8.42 -11.63 8.28
N GLY A 41 -8.70 -11.82 6.98
CA GLY A 41 -10.02 -11.64 6.38
C GLY A 41 -10.35 -10.20 5.97
N ARG A 42 -9.38 -9.26 6.01
CA ARG A 42 -9.60 -7.90 5.51
C ARG A 42 -9.49 -7.85 3.99
N SER A 43 -10.35 -7.08 3.35
CA SER A 43 -10.30 -6.84 1.91
C SER A 43 -9.23 -5.80 1.58
N VAL A 44 -8.27 -6.16 0.72
CA VAL A 44 -7.18 -5.28 0.28
C VAL A 44 -7.25 -5.08 -1.24
N HIS A 45 -7.15 -3.83 -1.69
CA HIS A 45 -7.09 -3.46 -3.10
C HIS A 45 -5.80 -2.71 -3.41
N LEU A 46 -5.10 -3.14 -4.45
CA LEU A 46 -3.83 -2.57 -4.90
C LEU A 46 -4.07 -1.68 -6.13
N VAL A 47 -3.40 -0.54 -6.17
CA VAL A 47 -3.41 0.38 -7.31
C VAL A 47 -1.98 0.65 -7.72
N VAL A 48 -1.61 0.30 -8.93
CA VAL A 48 -0.28 0.53 -9.49
C VAL A 48 -0.37 1.61 -10.58
N CYS A 49 0.48 2.63 -10.50
CA CYS A 49 0.31 3.88 -11.26
C CYS A 49 0.96 3.87 -12.65
N SER A 50 1.80 2.87 -12.96
CA SER A 50 2.43 2.65 -14.27
C SER A 50 2.51 1.16 -14.56
N ARG A 51 2.98 0.80 -15.75
CA ARG A 51 3.28 -0.59 -16.13
C ARG A 51 4.79 -0.90 -16.06
N GLY A 52 5.59 0.05 -15.54
CA GLY A 52 7.04 -0.08 -15.45
C GLY A 52 7.75 0.06 -16.80
N GLU A 53 7.25 0.94 -17.65
CA GLU A 53 7.64 1.08 -19.05
C GLU A 53 9.10 1.50 -19.25
N ALA A 54 9.66 2.28 -18.32
CA ALA A 54 11.05 2.72 -18.34
C ALA A 54 12.01 1.70 -17.68
N GLY A 55 11.49 0.61 -17.13
CA GLY A 55 12.30 -0.40 -16.46
C GLY A 55 13.26 -1.10 -17.41
N THR A 56 14.47 -1.40 -16.92
CA THR A 56 15.52 -2.09 -17.72
C THR A 56 15.15 -3.54 -18.05
N ASN A 57 14.33 -4.17 -17.23
CA ASN A 57 14.02 -5.59 -17.33
C ASN A 57 12.51 -5.83 -17.38
N GLY A 58 12.11 -6.77 -18.24
CA GLY A 58 10.71 -7.10 -18.49
C GLY A 58 10.00 -6.09 -19.40
N THR A 59 8.99 -6.55 -20.12
CA THR A 59 8.08 -5.67 -20.85
C THR A 59 6.96 -5.19 -19.94
N PRO A 60 6.25 -4.09 -20.27
CA PRO A 60 5.08 -3.65 -19.52
C PRO A 60 4.04 -4.75 -19.29
N GLU A 61 3.76 -5.58 -20.32
CA GLU A 61 2.82 -6.69 -20.25
C GLU A 61 3.31 -7.79 -19.30
N GLN A 62 4.60 -8.08 -19.32
CA GLN A 62 5.21 -9.05 -18.41
C GLN A 62 5.13 -8.55 -16.96
N ARG A 63 5.50 -7.31 -16.70
CA ARG A 63 5.49 -6.72 -15.36
C ARG A 63 4.06 -6.62 -14.79
N GLU A 64 3.08 -6.28 -15.62
CA GLU A 64 1.66 -6.28 -15.24
C GLU A 64 1.17 -7.69 -14.87
N ALA A 65 1.55 -8.72 -15.66
CA ALA A 65 1.22 -10.10 -15.36
C ALA A 65 1.87 -10.59 -14.06
N GLU A 66 3.15 -10.24 -13.83
CA GLU A 66 3.89 -10.57 -12.59
C GLU A 66 3.21 -9.93 -11.37
N SER A 67 2.81 -8.64 -11.44
CA SER A 67 2.07 -7.95 -10.36
C SER A 67 0.69 -8.56 -10.13
N THR A 68 -0.01 -8.97 -11.19
CA THR A 68 -1.31 -9.63 -11.06
C THR A 68 -1.17 -10.98 -10.35
N ASP A 69 -0.15 -11.75 -10.66
CA ASP A 69 0.17 -13.00 -9.97
C ASP A 69 0.55 -12.76 -8.50
N ALA A 70 1.38 -11.75 -8.23
CA ALA A 70 1.77 -11.36 -6.88
C ALA A 70 0.55 -10.94 -6.04
N ALA A 71 -0.35 -10.11 -6.58
CA ALA A 71 -1.59 -9.71 -5.92
C ALA A 71 -2.47 -10.92 -5.58
N ARG A 72 -2.60 -11.87 -6.50
CA ARG A 72 -3.33 -13.12 -6.27
C ARG A 72 -2.71 -13.97 -5.15
N ILE A 73 -1.37 -14.06 -5.11
CA ILE A 73 -0.64 -14.74 -4.03
C ILE A 73 -0.92 -14.04 -2.70
N LEU A 74 -0.88 -12.72 -2.65
CA LEU A 74 -1.18 -11.92 -1.46
C LEU A 74 -2.65 -11.98 -1.04
N GLY A 75 -3.57 -12.46 -1.92
CA GLY A 75 -5.01 -12.48 -1.67
C GLY A 75 -5.68 -11.11 -1.83
N ALA A 76 -5.07 -10.21 -2.58
CA ALA A 76 -5.55 -8.86 -2.87
C ALA A 76 -6.08 -8.76 -4.30
N SER A 77 -6.97 -7.79 -4.54
CA SER A 77 -7.34 -7.36 -5.89
C SER A 77 -6.39 -6.24 -6.37
N ILE A 78 -6.26 -6.07 -7.67
CA ILE A 78 -5.34 -5.08 -8.26
C ILE A 78 -5.97 -4.38 -9.46
N GLU A 79 -5.67 -3.08 -9.61
CA GLU A 79 -5.90 -2.31 -10.84
C GLU A 79 -4.67 -1.49 -11.21
N PHE A 80 -4.49 -1.27 -12.50
CA PHE A 80 -3.40 -0.46 -13.04
C PHE A 80 -3.93 0.86 -13.57
N LEU A 81 -3.17 1.93 -13.32
CA LEU A 81 -3.44 3.24 -13.87
C LEU A 81 -2.32 3.60 -14.85
N GLU A 82 -2.69 3.98 -16.04
CA GLU A 82 -1.76 4.62 -16.97
C GLU A 82 -1.82 6.13 -16.69
N LEU A 83 -0.89 6.60 -15.86
CA LEU A 83 -0.71 8.03 -15.63
C LEU A 83 0.30 8.60 -16.65
N ASP A 84 1.40 9.16 -16.19
CA ASP A 84 2.40 9.77 -17.11
C ASP A 84 3.46 8.77 -17.61
N GLY A 85 3.41 7.52 -17.13
CA GLY A 85 4.40 6.47 -17.35
C GLY A 85 5.45 6.40 -16.24
N ASP A 86 6.24 5.32 -16.28
CA ASP A 86 7.33 5.07 -15.34
C ASP A 86 8.42 6.16 -15.48
N ALA A 87 8.94 6.64 -14.37
CA ALA A 87 9.90 7.74 -14.23
C ALA A 87 9.36 9.13 -14.64
N HIS A 88 8.07 9.25 -14.95
CA HIS A 88 7.47 10.49 -15.47
C HIS A 88 6.29 11.01 -14.63
N LEU A 89 5.96 10.38 -13.51
CA LEU A 89 4.84 10.80 -12.67
C LEU A 89 4.99 12.27 -12.26
N GLU A 90 4.04 13.12 -12.67
CA GLU A 90 4.04 14.55 -12.34
C GLU A 90 3.10 14.88 -11.17
N MET A 91 3.42 15.96 -10.45
CA MET A 91 2.58 16.51 -9.40
C MET A 91 1.45 17.35 -10.01
N ARG A 92 0.41 16.67 -10.55
CA ARG A 92 -0.76 17.29 -11.13
C ARG A 92 -2.01 17.07 -10.28
N VAL A 93 -2.85 18.09 -10.16
CA VAL A 93 -4.10 17.99 -9.40
C VAL A 93 -5.04 16.94 -10.00
N GLU A 94 -5.00 16.73 -11.30
CA GLU A 94 -5.79 15.71 -12.01
C GLU A 94 -5.47 14.30 -11.52
N HIS A 95 -4.21 14.00 -11.21
CA HIS A 95 -3.81 12.73 -10.63
C HIS A 95 -4.37 12.56 -9.21
N ALA A 96 -4.27 13.59 -8.38
CA ALA A 96 -4.85 13.57 -7.04
C ALA A 96 -6.39 13.40 -7.09
N ILE A 97 -7.07 14.04 -8.05
CA ILE A 97 -8.52 13.85 -8.27
C ILE A 97 -8.81 12.41 -8.72
N ARG A 98 -8.01 11.83 -9.60
CA ARG A 98 -8.18 10.45 -10.04
C ARG A 98 -8.03 9.46 -8.87
N PHE A 99 -7.04 9.65 -8.00
CA PHE A 99 -6.89 8.86 -6.76
C PHE A 99 -8.04 9.09 -5.79
N ALA A 100 -8.50 10.34 -5.62
CA ALA A 100 -9.63 10.66 -4.78
C ALA A 100 -10.92 9.97 -5.26
N ARG A 101 -11.11 9.85 -6.58
CA ARG A 101 -12.22 9.10 -7.18
C ARG A 101 -12.16 7.61 -6.81
N ILE A 102 -10.97 7.01 -6.81
CA ILE A 102 -10.77 5.62 -6.36
C ILE A 102 -11.08 5.48 -4.87
N ILE A 103 -10.59 6.41 -4.04
CA ILE A 103 -10.86 6.43 -2.60
C ILE A 103 -12.39 6.52 -2.35
N ARG A 104 -13.12 7.37 -3.06
CA ARG A 104 -14.58 7.48 -2.93
C ARG A 104 -15.32 6.23 -3.41
N ARG A 105 -14.85 5.62 -4.49
CA ARG A 105 -15.43 4.39 -5.06
C ARG A 105 -15.28 3.19 -4.12
N LEU A 106 -14.09 3.02 -3.54
CA LEU A 106 -13.75 1.87 -2.72
C LEU A 106 -14.04 2.06 -1.23
N ARG A 107 -14.11 3.30 -0.77
CA ARG A 107 -14.40 3.70 0.62
C ARG A 107 -13.53 3.00 1.67
N PRO A 108 -12.19 2.96 1.51
CA PRO A 108 -11.30 2.27 2.44
C PRO A 108 -11.26 2.99 3.81
N GLN A 109 -11.01 2.22 4.87
CA GLN A 109 -10.66 2.79 6.18
C GLN A 109 -9.20 3.26 6.18
N THR A 110 -8.31 2.45 5.64
CA THR A 110 -6.86 2.69 5.65
C THR A 110 -6.34 2.82 4.23
N VAL A 111 -5.49 3.81 4.00
CA VAL A 111 -4.75 3.97 2.75
C VAL A 111 -3.25 3.85 3.04
N LEU A 112 -2.55 3.07 2.20
CA LEU A 112 -1.09 2.96 2.21
C LEU A 112 -0.53 3.55 0.93
N ALA A 113 0.61 4.26 1.04
CA ALA A 113 1.35 4.79 -0.09
C ALA A 113 2.85 4.81 0.20
N THR A 114 3.67 5.04 -0.81
CA THR A 114 5.11 5.24 -0.64
C THR A 114 5.39 6.50 0.19
N THR A 115 6.51 6.53 0.90
CA THR A 115 6.93 7.72 1.66
C THR A 115 7.16 8.94 0.77
N CYS A 116 7.03 10.14 1.33
CA CYS A 116 7.29 11.40 0.63
C CYS A 116 8.78 11.82 0.67
N MET A 117 9.69 10.93 1.07
CA MET A 117 11.12 11.23 1.14
C MET A 117 11.69 11.53 -0.24
N GLU A 118 12.51 12.59 -0.35
CA GLU A 118 13.08 13.00 -1.64
C GLU A 118 14.23 12.11 -2.10
N ASN A 119 14.99 11.52 -1.16
CA ASN A 119 16.14 10.66 -1.48
C ASN A 119 15.71 9.23 -1.82
N GLN A 120 14.88 9.10 -2.85
CA GLN A 120 14.40 7.82 -3.40
C GLN A 120 14.00 8.02 -4.86
N HIS A 121 13.38 7.02 -5.49
CA HIS A 121 12.83 7.19 -6.83
C HIS A 121 11.84 8.36 -6.87
N PRO A 122 11.94 9.31 -7.82
CA PRO A 122 11.09 10.50 -7.85
C PRO A 122 9.60 10.19 -7.82
N ASP A 123 9.17 9.13 -8.54
CA ASP A 123 7.76 8.73 -8.61
C ASP A 123 7.24 8.26 -7.25
N HIS A 124 8.06 7.60 -6.43
CA HIS A 124 7.66 7.21 -5.07
C HIS A 124 7.36 8.43 -4.21
N SER A 125 8.25 9.41 -4.21
CA SER A 125 8.06 10.65 -3.44
C SER A 125 6.81 11.41 -3.89
N ARG A 126 6.61 11.54 -5.21
CA ARG A 126 5.45 12.20 -5.82
C ARG A 126 4.16 11.45 -5.53
N LEU A 127 4.18 10.12 -5.65
CA LEU A 127 3.01 9.28 -5.33
C LEU A 127 2.54 9.49 -3.89
N GLY A 128 3.44 9.44 -2.91
CA GLY A 128 3.10 9.69 -1.51
C GLY A 128 2.41 11.03 -1.29
N GLN A 129 2.91 12.09 -1.94
CA GLN A 129 2.33 13.43 -1.88
C GLN A 129 0.96 13.49 -2.57
N LEU A 130 0.82 12.91 -3.77
CA LEU A 130 -0.44 12.86 -4.51
C LEU A 130 -1.52 12.09 -3.77
N VAL A 131 -1.18 10.96 -3.13
CA VAL A 131 -2.14 10.19 -2.33
C VAL A 131 -2.58 10.96 -1.09
N ARG A 132 -1.67 11.69 -0.43
CA ARG A 132 -2.02 12.58 0.69
C ARG A 132 -3.00 13.66 0.25
N ASP A 133 -2.77 14.29 -0.88
CA ASP A 133 -3.66 15.32 -1.42
C ASP A 133 -5.00 14.71 -1.85
N ALA A 134 -4.98 13.52 -2.45
CA ALA A 134 -6.18 12.77 -2.82
C ALA A 134 -7.05 12.41 -1.61
N ALA A 135 -6.45 11.99 -0.50
CA ALA A 135 -7.17 11.71 0.74
C ALA A 135 -7.91 12.96 1.28
N ARG A 136 -7.31 14.15 1.13
CA ARG A 136 -7.97 15.43 1.47
C ARG A 136 -9.08 15.76 0.51
N ILE A 137 -8.85 15.63 -0.81
CA ILE A 137 -9.84 15.89 -1.86
C ILE A 137 -11.03 14.93 -1.72
N ALA A 138 -10.83 13.67 -1.42
CA ALA A 138 -11.88 12.66 -1.31
C ALA A 138 -12.97 13.04 -0.27
N ARG A 139 -12.62 13.76 0.78
CA ARG A 139 -13.57 14.20 1.84
C ARG A 139 -14.35 15.48 1.50
N TYR A 140 -13.97 16.22 0.44
CA TYR A 140 -14.59 17.49 0.11
C TYR A 140 -15.86 17.32 -0.74
N GLY A 141 -17.05 17.42 -0.14
CA GLY A 141 -18.34 17.23 -0.83
C GLY A 141 -18.59 18.19 -1.98
N GLY A 142 -17.94 19.36 -2.02
CA GLY A 142 -18.11 20.38 -3.07
C GLY A 142 -17.15 20.28 -4.26
N MET A 143 -16.34 19.22 -4.34
CA MET A 143 -15.39 19.02 -5.45
C MET A 143 -16.16 18.71 -6.74
N LYS A 144 -16.12 19.62 -7.73
CA LYS A 144 -16.94 19.54 -8.95
C LYS A 144 -16.72 18.27 -9.75
N GLU A 145 -15.46 17.84 -9.83
CA GLU A 145 -15.02 16.66 -10.59
C GLU A 145 -15.46 15.34 -9.95
N LEU A 146 -16.02 15.40 -8.73
CA LEU A 146 -16.38 14.22 -7.93
C LEU A 146 -17.82 14.27 -7.41
N LEU A 147 -18.69 15.13 -7.96
CA LEU A 147 -20.10 15.27 -7.51
C LEU A 147 -20.95 14.03 -7.79
N ASP A 148 -20.49 13.15 -8.67
CA ASP A 148 -21.12 11.87 -9.00
C ASP A 148 -20.88 10.77 -7.94
N GLN A 149 -20.04 11.03 -6.94
CA GLN A 149 -19.71 10.10 -5.86
C GLN A 149 -19.83 10.80 -4.50
N GLU A 150 -20.31 10.07 -3.50
CA GLU A 150 -20.32 10.55 -2.14
C GLU A 150 -18.92 10.82 -1.61
N ALA A 151 -18.77 11.90 -0.82
CA ALA A 151 -17.51 12.18 -0.14
C ALA A 151 -17.14 11.05 0.83
N HIS A 152 -15.85 10.77 0.95
CA HIS A 152 -15.32 9.76 1.85
C HIS A 152 -14.09 10.28 2.57
N ALA A 153 -14.08 10.17 3.91
CA ALA A 153 -12.92 10.42 4.74
C ALA A 153 -12.31 9.07 5.16
N ILE A 154 -11.05 8.86 4.85
CA ILE A 154 -10.29 7.72 5.36
C ILE A 154 -9.97 7.93 6.85
N GLU A 155 -9.80 6.85 7.59
CA GLU A 155 -9.43 6.91 9.01
C GLU A 155 -7.92 7.04 9.20
N GLN A 156 -7.13 6.40 8.32
CA GLN A 156 -5.67 6.34 8.43
C GLN A 156 -5.01 6.47 7.08
N LEU A 157 -3.98 7.31 7.00
CA LEU A 157 -3.00 7.32 5.93
C LEU A 157 -1.64 6.92 6.51
N LEU A 158 -1.10 5.82 6.01
CA LEU A 158 0.19 5.29 6.44
C LEU A 158 1.12 5.20 5.23
N TYR A 159 2.40 5.45 5.45
CA TYR A 159 3.41 5.32 4.40
C TYR A 159 4.28 4.09 4.61
N TYR A 160 4.75 3.52 3.51
CA TYR A 160 5.74 2.46 3.50
C TYR A 160 6.98 2.88 2.69
N ALA A 161 8.15 2.39 3.07
CA ALA A 161 9.40 2.64 2.37
C ALA A 161 9.77 1.42 1.51
N VAL A 162 9.97 1.61 0.20
CA VAL A 162 10.42 0.54 -0.71
C VAL A 162 11.91 0.25 -0.50
N THR A 163 12.71 1.31 -0.34
CA THR A 163 14.17 1.20 -0.16
C THR A 163 14.62 1.79 1.19
N PRO A 164 15.82 1.45 1.68
CA PRO A 164 16.34 2.01 2.93
C PRO A 164 16.42 3.54 2.95
N GLU A 165 16.72 4.16 1.82
CA GLU A 165 16.83 5.62 1.68
C GLU A 165 15.48 6.33 1.83
N ALA A 166 14.40 5.60 1.57
CA ALA A 166 13.03 6.09 1.69
C ALA A 166 12.50 6.12 3.13
N VAL A 167 13.27 5.64 4.11
CA VAL A 167 12.87 5.59 5.52
C VAL A 167 12.87 6.99 6.11
N PRO A 168 11.72 7.52 6.63
CA PRO A 168 11.68 8.81 7.33
C PRO A 168 12.51 8.76 8.61
N ARG A 169 13.21 9.85 8.90
CA ARG A 169 14.09 9.93 10.09
C ARG A 169 13.44 10.65 11.26
N ASP A 170 12.41 11.40 11.02
CA ASP A 170 11.70 12.29 11.95
C ASP A 170 10.30 11.76 12.34
N ILE A 171 9.91 10.60 11.81
CA ILE A 171 8.63 9.96 12.13
C ILE A 171 8.90 8.61 12.81
N ASN A 172 8.35 8.42 13.99
CA ASN A 172 8.39 7.12 14.64
C ASN A 172 7.51 6.11 13.89
N PRO A 173 8.05 4.95 13.49
CA PRO A 173 7.28 3.94 12.81
C PRO A 173 6.28 3.24 13.73
N ILE A 174 5.23 2.71 13.11
CA ILE A 174 4.44 1.62 13.67
C ILE A 174 5.04 0.33 13.13
N PHE A 175 5.40 -0.59 14.01
CA PHE A 175 5.86 -1.92 13.62
C PHE A 175 4.70 -2.89 13.56
N ILE A 176 4.52 -3.52 12.42
CA ILE A 176 3.58 -4.63 12.22
C ILE A 176 4.38 -5.93 12.33
N ASP A 177 4.04 -6.77 13.30
CA ASP A 177 4.63 -8.10 13.47
C ASP A 177 4.18 -9.00 12.32
N ILE A 178 5.13 -9.48 11.54
CA ILE A 178 4.92 -10.35 10.39
C ILE A 178 5.60 -11.70 10.56
N SER A 179 5.94 -12.08 11.79
CA SER A 179 6.73 -13.28 12.09
C SER A 179 5.99 -14.60 11.83
N ALA A 180 4.67 -14.56 11.55
CA ALA A 180 3.92 -15.77 11.25
C ALA A 180 4.48 -16.46 9.98
N PRO A 181 4.83 -17.76 10.04
CA PRO A 181 5.46 -18.46 8.92
C PRO A 181 4.65 -18.40 7.61
N ASP A 182 3.33 -18.47 7.70
CA ASP A 182 2.44 -18.39 6.53
C ASP A 182 2.44 -17.00 5.89
N VAL A 183 2.55 -15.93 6.71
CA VAL A 183 2.70 -14.56 6.22
C VAL A 183 4.03 -14.41 5.49
N MET A 184 5.13 -14.87 6.10
CA MET A 184 6.47 -14.81 5.51
C MET A 184 6.55 -15.59 4.20
N SER A 185 5.99 -16.81 4.17
CA SER A 185 5.94 -17.65 2.97
C SER A 185 5.17 -16.98 1.83
N ARG A 186 3.98 -16.45 2.14
CA ARG A 186 3.12 -15.77 1.16
C ARG A 186 3.78 -14.52 0.61
N TRP A 187 4.39 -13.70 1.46
CA TRP A 187 5.11 -12.50 1.07
C TRP A 187 6.31 -12.82 0.19
N THR A 188 7.16 -13.78 0.58
CA THR A 188 8.31 -14.20 -0.22
C THR A 188 7.87 -14.69 -1.59
N SER A 189 6.83 -15.53 -1.67
CA SER A 189 6.30 -16.00 -2.95
C SER A 189 5.74 -14.87 -3.83
N ALA A 190 5.16 -13.82 -3.23
CA ALA A 190 4.69 -12.66 -3.98
C ALA A 190 5.87 -11.84 -4.55
N MET A 191 6.94 -11.67 -3.80
CA MET A 191 8.17 -11.03 -4.31
C MET A 191 8.82 -11.85 -5.44
N GLU A 192 8.84 -13.18 -5.31
CA GLU A 192 9.37 -14.11 -6.33
C GLU A 192 8.54 -14.12 -7.62
N ALA A 193 7.28 -13.70 -7.59
CA ALA A 193 6.44 -13.57 -8.78
C ALA A 193 6.98 -12.51 -9.76
N HIS A 194 7.70 -11.50 -9.26
CA HIS A 194 8.36 -10.46 -10.07
C HIS A 194 9.69 -10.96 -10.67
N LYS A 195 9.62 -11.99 -11.51
CA LYS A 195 10.80 -12.67 -12.08
C LYS A 195 11.70 -11.74 -12.87
N SER A 196 11.13 -10.79 -13.60
CA SER A 196 11.87 -9.81 -14.38
C SER A 196 12.77 -8.92 -13.51
N GLN A 197 12.37 -8.65 -12.25
CA GLN A 197 13.09 -7.79 -11.32
C GLN A 197 13.99 -8.59 -10.38
N ALA A 198 13.55 -9.75 -9.91
CA ALA A 198 14.29 -10.59 -8.97
C ALA A 198 15.59 -11.19 -9.57
N ALA A 199 15.65 -11.35 -10.90
CA ALA A 199 16.80 -11.99 -11.57
C ALA A 199 18.09 -11.15 -11.57
N THR A 200 18.02 -9.83 -11.37
CA THR A 200 19.16 -8.92 -11.57
C THR A 200 19.64 -8.23 -10.30
N ARG A 201 18.87 -8.20 -9.25
CA ARG A 201 19.22 -7.62 -7.95
C ARG A 201 18.67 -8.47 -6.82
N ASN A 202 19.39 -8.51 -5.71
CA ASN A 202 18.99 -9.25 -4.52
C ASN A 202 17.96 -8.46 -3.70
N TYR A 203 16.83 -8.04 -4.35
CA TYR A 203 15.79 -7.28 -3.68
C TYR A 203 15.10 -8.09 -2.57
N ILE A 204 14.88 -9.37 -2.79
CA ILE A 204 14.21 -10.25 -1.81
C ILE A 204 15.03 -10.31 -0.52
N ASP A 205 16.34 -10.62 -0.60
CA ASP A 205 17.19 -10.67 0.59
C ASP A 205 17.31 -9.30 1.28
N LEU A 206 17.30 -8.21 0.51
CA LEU A 206 17.26 -6.87 1.09
C LEU A 206 16.01 -6.69 1.96
N GLN A 207 14.84 -7.06 1.46
CA GLN A 207 13.60 -6.89 2.21
C GLN A 207 13.52 -7.84 3.41
N LEU A 208 13.97 -9.07 3.29
CA LEU A 208 14.04 -10.02 4.40
C LEU A 208 15.01 -9.53 5.49
N THR A 209 16.16 -8.98 5.10
CA THR A 209 17.13 -8.38 6.01
C THR A 209 16.52 -7.16 6.74
N ARG A 210 15.80 -6.29 6.02
CA ARG A 210 15.09 -5.14 6.63
C ARG A 210 14.02 -5.60 7.61
N ALA A 211 13.25 -6.63 7.25
CA ALA A 211 12.23 -7.18 8.13
C ALA A 211 12.84 -7.76 9.43
N SER A 212 13.98 -8.43 9.34
CA SER A 212 14.73 -8.91 10.51
C SER A 212 15.26 -7.75 11.37
N LEU A 213 15.79 -6.69 10.75
CA LEU A 213 16.24 -5.48 11.46
C LEU A 213 15.09 -4.81 12.21
N PHE A 214 13.95 -4.61 11.55
CA PHE A 214 12.76 -4.04 12.17
C PHE A 214 12.17 -4.96 13.25
N GLY A 215 12.25 -6.28 13.05
CA GLY A 215 11.89 -7.28 14.07
C GLY A 215 12.74 -7.14 15.31
N ALA A 216 14.07 -7.02 15.16
CA ALA A 216 14.98 -6.80 16.28
C ALA A 216 14.68 -5.48 17.04
N GLN A 217 14.32 -4.42 16.32
CA GLN A 217 13.89 -3.15 16.93
C GLN A 217 12.55 -3.27 17.68
N ALA A 218 11.61 -4.04 17.13
CA ALA A 218 10.26 -4.23 17.67
C ALA A 218 10.18 -5.33 18.76
N GLY A 219 11.25 -6.12 18.95
CA GLY A 219 11.27 -7.25 19.89
C GLY A 219 10.42 -8.45 19.40
N VAL A 220 10.37 -8.67 18.09
CA VAL A 220 9.77 -9.81 17.39
C VAL A 220 10.78 -10.37 16.38
N GLU A 221 10.47 -11.48 15.70
CA GLU A 221 11.40 -12.08 14.75
C GLU A 221 11.49 -11.24 13.46
N PHE A 222 10.33 -10.89 12.86
CA PHE A 222 10.24 -10.05 11.68
C PHE A 222 9.17 -8.98 11.85
N ALA A 223 9.43 -7.78 11.35
CA ALA A 223 8.45 -6.69 11.34
C ALA A 223 8.53 -5.86 10.04
N THR A 224 7.42 -5.25 9.68
CA THR A 224 7.37 -4.17 8.67
C THR A 224 7.13 -2.84 9.36
N ALA A 225 7.86 -1.80 8.98
CA ALA A 225 7.68 -0.44 9.47
C ALA A 225 6.71 0.34 8.57
N LEU A 226 5.67 0.91 9.17
CA LEU A 226 4.76 1.86 8.55
C LEU A 226 4.87 3.21 9.25
N TYR A 227 4.69 4.30 8.51
CA TYR A 227 4.89 5.67 8.98
C TYR A 227 3.57 6.44 8.91
N PRO A 228 2.94 6.79 10.05
CA PRO A 228 1.69 7.54 10.06
C PRO A 228 1.86 8.94 9.47
N ASN A 229 0.90 9.38 8.64
CA ASN A 229 0.84 10.77 8.18
C ASN A 229 0.44 11.72 9.32
N ASP A 230 -0.42 11.27 10.21
CA ASP A 230 -0.96 12.05 11.32
C ASP A 230 -0.79 11.29 12.64
N PRO A 231 -0.80 11.99 13.78
CA PRO A 231 -0.83 11.33 15.09
C PRO A 231 -2.03 10.38 15.21
N LEU A 232 -1.78 9.17 15.72
CA LEU A 232 -2.85 8.20 15.95
C LEU A 232 -3.64 8.55 17.21
N VAL A 233 -4.96 8.41 17.13
CA VAL A 233 -5.87 8.63 18.25
C VAL A 233 -6.45 7.29 18.69
N PHE A 234 -6.29 6.96 19.97
CA PHE A 234 -6.80 5.75 20.59
C PHE A 234 -7.93 6.09 21.56
N GLY A 235 -9.02 5.35 21.52
CA GLY A 235 -10.15 5.53 22.46
C GLY A 235 -9.80 5.06 23.90
N SER A 236 -8.81 4.19 24.04
CA SER A 236 -8.28 3.75 25.35
C SER A 236 -6.86 3.21 25.20
N LEU A 237 -6.12 3.14 26.30
CA LEU A 237 -4.79 2.52 26.35
C LEU A 237 -4.82 1.01 26.01
N ALA A 238 -5.96 0.35 26.13
CA ALA A 238 -6.10 -1.06 25.76
C ALA A 238 -5.98 -1.31 24.24
N GLN A 239 -6.15 -0.26 23.42
CA GLN A 239 -5.96 -0.32 21.97
C GLN A 239 -4.51 -0.09 21.55
N THR A 240 -3.64 0.37 22.46
CA THR A 240 -2.22 0.54 22.16
C THR A 240 -1.53 -0.81 22.14
N GLY A 241 -0.62 -1.00 21.18
CA GLY A 241 0.29 -2.14 21.18
C GLY A 241 1.26 -2.11 22.35
N LYS A 242 2.07 -3.15 22.46
CA LYS A 242 3.22 -3.16 23.40
C LYS A 242 4.31 -2.21 22.87
N GLY A 243 5.05 -1.57 23.76
CA GLY A 243 6.26 -0.84 23.39
C GLY A 243 7.33 -1.78 22.84
N ALA A 244 8.14 -1.29 21.88
CA ALA A 244 9.23 -2.06 21.28
C ALA A 244 10.32 -2.44 22.31
N ARG A 245 10.46 -1.66 23.38
CA ARG A 245 11.38 -1.96 24.49
C ARG A 245 10.58 -2.42 25.71
N ARG A 246 11.08 -3.46 26.37
CA ARG A 246 10.61 -3.85 27.70
C ARG A 246 11.47 -3.09 28.72
N PHE A 247 10.81 -2.36 29.59
CA PHE A 247 11.44 -1.69 30.72
C PHE A 247 11.26 -2.53 32.00
#